data_1dd799dc4f36cc113117724f91082cc3
#
_entry.id   1dd799dc4f36cc113117724f91082cc3
#
_cell.length_a   1.000
_cell.length_b   1.000
_cell.length_c   1.000
_cell.angle_alpha   90.00
_cell.angle_beta   90.00
_cell.angle_gamma   90.00
#
_symmetry.space_group_name_H-M   'P 1'
#
loop_
_entity.id
_entity.type
_entity.pdbx_description
1 polymer ?
#
loop_
_entity_poly.entity_id
_entity_poly.type
_entity_poly.pdbx_seq_one_letter_code
_entity_poly.pdbx_strand_id
1 'polypeptide(L)'
;MINLEDLYSEVPPTKLRNIDEKFRPAQTSPFWLWVADRFFYGMLENRFYAFRFKGAENFYKKDPDTPIIMFAPHSNWWDGIVGYNICNRIFKKEIRLMVEELNRFPLLRRGGAYNVNKKSAQASMEALKYSVKALGDLNNILYIFPQGIIKPPNYRPIEFQSGLT
;
A
#
# COMPACT_ATOMS: atom_id res chain seq x y z
N MET A 1 28.88 7.74 -21.89
CA MET A 1 27.78 8.23 -21.03
C MET A 1 26.74 7.13 -21.06
N ILE A 2 26.61 6.36 -19.97
CA ILE A 2 25.63 5.26 -19.89
C ILE A 2 24.26 5.93 -19.78
N ASN A 3 23.36 5.61 -20.74
CA ASN A 3 21.99 6.11 -20.67
C ASN A 3 21.28 5.40 -19.52
N LEU A 4 20.77 6.17 -18.55
CA LEU A 4 20.06 5.60 -17.39
C LEU A 4 18.79 4.82 -17.79
N GLU A 5 18.20 5.12 -18.93
CA GLU A 5 17.06 4.35 -19.47
C GLU A 5 17.43 2.92 -19.85
N ASP A 6 18.67 2.69 -20.36
CA ASP A 6 19.13 1.35 -20.73
C ASP A 6 19.37 0.45 -19.50
N LEU A 7 19.76 1.05 -18.35
CA LEU A 7 19.94 0.31 -17.10
C LEU A 7 18.61 -0.18 -16.47
N TYR A 8 17.48 0.47 -16.81
CA TYR A 8 16.16 0.10 -16.28
C TYR A 8 15.32 -0.71 -17.27
N SER A 9 15.71 -0.76 -18.56
CA SER A 9 15.03 -1.57 -19.58
C SER A 9 15.28 -3.08 -19.41
N GLU A 10 16.35 -3.45 -18.69
CA GLU A 10 16.73 -4.85 -18.47
C GLU A 10 16.19 -5.45 -17.16
N VAL A 11 15.43 -4.70 -16.35
CA VAL A 11 14.69 -5.33 -15.24
C VAL A 11 13.60 -6.20 -15.87
N PRO A 12 13.75 -7.55 -15.88
CA PRO A 12 12.75 -8.39 -16.51
C PRO A 12 11.42 -8.09 -15.86
N PRO A 13 10.34 -7.91 -16.66
CA PRO A 13 9.02 -7.72 -16.09
C PRO A 13 8.81 -8.87 -15.13
N THR A 14 8.59 -8.55 -13.86
CA THR A 14 8.25 -9.54 -12.83
C THR A 14 7.18 -10.41 -13.47
N LYS A 15 7.47 -11.69 -13.73
CA LYS A 15 6.50 -12.60 -14.35
C LYS A 15 5.28 -12.55 -13.45
N LEU A 16 4.26 -11.78 -13.86
CA LEU A 16 2.99 -11.69 -13.20
C LEU A 16 2.41 -13.09 -13.14
N ARG A 17 2.62 -13.75 -12.02
CA ARG A 17 2.10 -15.08 -11.80
C ARG A 17 0.60 -14.99 -11.57
N ASN A 18 -0.15 -15.63 -12.44
CA ASN A 18 -1.56 -15.94 -12.32
C ASN A 18 -2.53 -14.78 -12.06
N ILE A 19 -3.14 -14.40 -13.11
CA ILE A 19 -3.88 -13.16 -13.34
C ILE A 19 -5.38 -13.32 -13.04
N ASP A 20 -5.86 -14.53 -12.77
CA ASP A 20 -7.25 -14.85 -12.44
C ASP A 20 -7.54 -14.79 -10.93
N GLU A 21 -6.97 -13.82 -10.24
CA GLU A 21 -7.30 -13.63 -8.84
C GLU A 21 -8.70 -13.02 -8.69
N LYS A 22 -9.62 -13.82 -8.15
CA LYS A 22 -10.88 -13.30 -7.61
C LYS A 22 -10.59 -12.27 -6.53
N PHE A 23 -11.46 -11.28 -6.40
CA PHE A 23 -11.33 -10.29 -5.33
C PHE A 23 -11.30 -10.96 -3.94
N ARG A 24 -10.38 -10.51 -3.09
CA ARG A 24 -10.22 -10.97 -1.70
C ARG A 24 -10.08 -9.77 -0.79
N PRO A 25 -11.06 -9.51 0.09
CA PRO A 25 -11.00 -8.41 1.05
C PRO A 25 -9.90 -8.64 2.10
N ALA A 26 -9.52 -7.57 2.78
CA ALA A 26 -8.72 -7.67 4.00
C ALA A 26 -9.45 -8.53 5.05
N GLN A 27 -8.67 -9.22 5.87
CA GLN A 27 -9.19 -10.13 6.89
C GLN A 27 -8.46 -9.88 8.21
N THR A 28 -8.68 -8.70 8.76
CA THR A 28 -8.06 -8.28 10.01
C THR A 28 -8.76 -8.89 11.23
N SER A 29 -8.02 -9.07 12.29
CA SER A 29 -8.52 -9.29 13.65
C SER A 29 -7.52 -8.71 14.65
N PRO A 30 -7.91 -8.40 15.89
CA PRO A 30 -7.00 -7.81 16.88
C PRO A 30 -5.72 -8.64 17.08
N PHE A 31 -5.85 -9.96 17.13
CA PHE A 31 -4.71 -10.87 17.24
C PHE A 31 -3.75 -10.75 16.04
N TRP A 32 -4.29 -10.82 14.81
CA TRP A 32 -3.47 -10.76 13.61
C TRP A 32 -2.85 -9.38 13.38
N LEU A 33 -3.56 -8.31 13.75
CA LEU A 33 -2.99 -6.95 13.72
C LEU A 33 -1.84 -6.81 14.71
N TRP A 34 -1.97 -7.39 15.91
CA TRP A 34 -0.87 -7.43 16.88
C TRP A 34 0.35 -8.20 16.34
N VAL A 35 0.12 -9.39 15.73
CA VAL A 35 1.20 -10.18 15.10
C VAL A 35 1.86 -9.38 13.97
N ALA A 36 1.07 -8.80 13.08
CA ALA A 36 1.57 -8.01 11.96
C ALA A 36 2.37 -6.79 12.43
N ASP A 37 1.89 -6.09 13.47
CA ASP A 37 2.58 -4.96 14.07
C ASP A 37 3.96 -5.37 14.60
N ARG A 38 4.04 -6.45 15.36
CA ARG A 38 5.32 -6.96 15.89
C ARG A 38 6.27 -7.38 14.79
N PHE A 39 5.74 -8.08 13.77
CA PHE A 39 6.53 -8.56 12.65
C PHE A 39 7.07 -7.43 11.79
N PHE A 40 6.21 -6.53 11.30
CA PHE A 40 6.63 -5.45 10.42
C PHE A 40 7.51 -4.41 11.13
N TYR A 41 7.24 -4.14 12.39
CA TYR A 41 8.10 -3.26 13.17
C TYR A 41 9.48 -3.86 13.39
N GLY A 42 9.56 -5.13 13.78
CA GLY A 42 10.83 -5.82 13.93
C GLY A 42 11.65 -5.87 12.63
N MET A 43 10.98 -6.02 11.47
CA MET A 43 11.67 -5.93 10.18
C MET A 43 12.31 -4.55 9.97
N LEU A 44 11.60 -3.47 10.33
CA LEU A 44 12.12 -2.11 10.21
C LEU A 44 13.28 -1.84 11.17
N GLU A 45 13.16 -2.24 12.44
CA GLU A 45 14.23 -2.08 13.45
C GLU A 45 15.52 -2.81 13.05
N ASN A 46 15.40 -4.01 12.49
CA ASN A 46 16.55 -4.79 12.04
C ASN A 46 17.21 -4.25 10.76
N ARG A 47 16.51 -3.44 9.97
CA ARG A 47 17.02 -2.97 8.68
C ARG A 47 17.42 -1.52 8.66
N PHE A 48 16.77 -0.67 9.46
CA PHE A 48 16.96 0.77 9.44
C PHE A 48 17.37 1.27 10.83
N TYR A 49 18.39 2.12 10.85
CA TYR A 49 18.87 2.73 12.09
C TYR A 49 17.85 3.67 12.73
N ALA A 50 17.14 4.45 11.92
CA ALA A 50 16.13 5.37 12.38
C ALA A 50 15.14 5.73 11.26
N PHE A 51 13.90 6.06 11.67
CA PHE A 51 12.90 6.68 10.83
C PHE A 51 12.64 8.10 11.31
N ARG A 52 12.68 9.04 10.39
CA ARG A 52 12.29 10.44 10.65
C ARG A 52 10.99 10.72 9.92
N PHE A 53 9.95 11.02 10.66
CA PHE A 53 8.65 11.39 10.14
C PHE A 53 8.41 12.88 10.34
N LYS A 54 8.09 13.61 9.26
CA LYS A 54 7.81 15.04 9.25
C LYS A 54 6.37 15.28 8.82
N GLY A 55 5.69 16.28 9.39
CA GLY A 55 4.34 16.63 8.95
C GLY A 55 3.22 15.83 9.62
N ALA A 56 3.51 15.06 10.69
CA ALA A 56 2.49 14.34 11.45
C ALA A 56 1.36 15.25 11.95
N GLU A 57 1.70 16.50 12.26
CA GLU A 57 0.76 17.52 12.72
C GLU A 57 -0.36 17.81 11.73
N ASN A 58 -0.12 17.64 10.42
CA ASN A 58 -1.15 17.83 9.39
C ASN A 58 -2.26 16.79 9.49
N PHE A 59 -1.92 15.57 9.91
CA PHE A 59 -2.90 14.52 10.16
C PHE A 59 -3.87 14.90 11.29
N TYR A 60 -3.35 15.47 12.36
CA TYR A 60 -4.15 15.81 13.53
C TYR A 60 -4.96 17.12 13.39
N LYS A 61 -4.64 17.94 12.38
CA LYS A 61 -5.40 19.16 12.05
C LYS A 61 -6.67 18.91 11.24
N LYS A 62 -6.83 17.70 10.67
CA LYS A 62 -8.01 17.37 9.90
C LYS A 62 -9.24 17.21 10.77
N ASP A 63 -10.43 17.39 10.20
CA ASP A 63 -11.69 17.04 10.82
C ASP A 63 -11.70 15.54 11.20
N PRO A 64 -11.98 15.17 12.47
CA PRO A 64 -12.04 13.80 12.92
C PRO A 64 -12.97 12.91 12.11
N ASP A 65 -14.07 13.46 11.61
CA ASP A 65 -15.12 12.75 10.88
C ASP A 65 -14.83 12.60 9.37
N THR A 66 -13.66 13.06 8.92
CA THR A 66 -13.27 12.94 7.51
C THR A 66 -12.51 11.65 7.25
N PRO A 67 -12.94 10.81 6.27
CA PRO A 67 -12.19 9.65 5.81
C PRO A 67 -10.81 10.02 5.27
N ILE A 68 -9.84 9.11 5.39
CA ILE A 68 -8.45 9.37 5.01
C ILE A 68 -8.02 8.46 3.87
N ILE A 69 -7.57 9.09 2.79
CA ILE A 69 -6.83 8.40 1.73
C ILE A 69 -5.39 8.91 1.77
N MET A 70 -4.44 8.00 1.88
CA MET A 70 -3.02 8.30 1.88
C MET A 70 -2.39 7.81 0.58
N PHE A 71 -1.75 8.72 -0.13
CA PHE A 71 -0.99 8.42 -1.34
C PHE A 71 0.50 8.45 -1.05
N ALA A 72 1.23 7.48 -1.60
CA ALA A 72 2.68 7.46 -1.55
C ALA A 72 3.28 7.06 -2.91
N PRO A 73 4.46 7.60 -3.27
CA PRO A 73 5.21 7.03 -4.38
C PRO A 73 5.64 5.60 -4.04
N HIS A 74 5.78 4.75 -5.07
CA HIS A 74 6.19 3.36 -4.89
C HIS A 74 7.59 3.15 -5.45
N SER A 75 8.58 3.13 -4.58
CA SER A 75 9.98 3.02 -4.94
C SER A 75 10.59 1.65 -4.66
N ASN A 76 10.03 0.94 -3.69
CA ASN A 76 10.46 -0.40 -3.32
C ASN A 76 9.39 -1.09 -2.45
N TRP A 77 9.60 -2.36 -2.15
CA TRP A 77 8.64 -3.15 -1.36
C TRP A 77 8.53 -2.72 0.12
N TRP A 78 9.52 -1.99 0.66
CA TRP A 78 9.48 -1.45 2.02
C TRP A 78 8.40 -0.38 2.21
N ASP A 79 7.97 0.28 1.12
CA ASP A 79 6.99 1.37 1.19
C ASP A 79 5.67 0.92 1.82
N GLY A 80 5.24 -0.32 1.55
CA GLY A 80 4.07 -0.90 2.19
C GLY A 80 4.25 -1.15 3.69
N ILE A 81 5.43 -1.61 4.11
CA ILE A 81 5.76 -1.86 5.52
C ILE A 81 5.89 -0.54 6.28
N VAL A 82 6.52 0.46 5.68
CA VAL A 82 6.60 1.82 6.24
C VAL A 82 5.20 2.42 6.38
N GLY A 83 4.37 2.32 5.33
CA GLY A 83 2.97 2.77 5.37
C GLY A 83 2.17 2.10 6.48
N TYR A 84 2.33 0.77 6.65
CA TYR A 84 1.72 0.03 7.74
C TYR A 84 2.09 0.63 9.11
N ASN A 85 3.38 0.86 9.35
CA ASN A 85 3.86 1.39 10.63
C ASN A 85 3.40 2.84 10.86
N ILE A 86 3.36 3.68 9.83
CA ILE A 86 2.82 5.04 9.92
C ILE A 86 1.34 4.99 10.33
N CYS A 87 0.52 4.21 9.64
CA CYS A 87 -0.90 4.11 9.95
C CYS A 87 -1.14 3.57 11.36
N ASN A 88 -0.54 2.43 11.70
CA ASN A 88 -0.83 1.76 12.96
C ASN A 88 -0.15 2.40 14.18
N ARG A 89 1.13 2.79 14.06
CA ARG A 89 1.88 3.25 15.24
C ARG A 89 1.84 4.75 15.44
N ILE A 90 1.83 5.54 14.36
CA ILE A 90 1.78 7.00 14.46
C ILE A 90 0.34 7.47 14.52
N PHE A 91 -0.49 7.07 13.56
CA PHE A 91 -1.86 7.54 13.46
C PHE A 91 -2.87 6.71 14.27
N LYS A 92 -2.48 5.55 14.79
CA LYS A 92 -3.33 4.64 15.56
C LYS A 92 -4.60 4.24 14.81
N LYS A 93 -4.46 3.98 13.51
CA LYS A 93 -5.54 3.58 12.60
C LYS A 93 -5.14 2.35 11.80
N GLU A 94 -6.13 1.60 11.34
CA GLU A 94 -5.89 0.41 10.53
C GLU A 94 -5.62 0.77 9.07
N ILE A 95 -4.55 0.23 8.51
CA ILE A 95 -4.28 0.38 7.08
C ILE A 95 -5.21 -0.52 6.25
N ARG A 96 -5.68 0.00 5.12
CA ARG A 96 -6.28 -0.77 4.01
C ARG A 96 -5.42 -0.56 2.77
N LEU A 97 -4.55 -1.53 2.52
CA LEU A 97 -3.53 -1.46 1.46
C LEU A 97 -4.01 -2.23 0.22
N MET A 98 -4.08 -1.54 -0.91
CA MET A 98 -4.37 -2.16 -2.21
C MET A 98 -3.11 -2.82 -2.78
N VAL A 99 -3.17 -4.13 -3.08
CA VAL A 99 -2.03 -4.92 -3.54
C VAL A 99 -2.41 -5.72 -4.79
N GLU A 100 -1.60 -5.70 -5.82
CA GLU A 100 -1.87 -6.45 -7.07
C GLU A 100 -1.59 -7.95 -6.93
N GLU A 101 -0.46 -8.32 -6.33
CA GLU A 101 -0.02 -9.72 -6.19
C GLU A 101 -0.24 -10.27 -4.77
N LEU A 102 -1.46 -10.19 -4.26
CA LEU A 102 -1.74 -10.61 -2.89
C LEU A 102 -1.54 -12.10 -2.66
N ASN A 103 -1.73 -12.94 -3.68
CA ASN A 103 -1.50 -14.39 -3.59
C ASN A 103 -0.04 -14.76 -3.31
N ARG A 104 0.90 -13.90 -3.70
CA ARG A 104 2.32 -14.08 -3.38
C ARG A 104 2.59 -13.94 -1.88
N PHE A 105 1.79 -13.10 -1.20
CA PHE A 105 1.94 -12.80 0.22
C PHE A 105 0.57 -12.85 0.93
N PRO A 106 -0.06 -14.03 1.05
CA PRO A 106 -1.45 -14.15 1.51
C PRO A 106 -1.65 -13.66 2.96
N LEU A 107 -0.60 -13.67 3.77
CA LEU A 107 -0.65 -13.16 5.15
C LEU A 107 -0.84 -11.64 5.23
N LEU A 108 -0.52 -10.88 4.18
CA LEU A 108 -0.75 -9.43 4.16
C LEU A 108 -2.23 -9.07 4.36
N ARG A 109 -3.16 -9.96 3.99
CA ARG A 109 -4.60 -9.79 4.26
C ARG A 109 -4.90 -9.63 5.75
N ARG A 110 -4.13 -10.32 6.58
CA ARG A 110 -4.26 -10.26 8.05
C ARG A 110 -3.81 -8.90 8.60
N GLY A 111 -2.91 -8.22 7.89
CA GLY A 111 -2.47 -6.86 8.20
C GLY A 111 -3.27 -5.75 7.54
N GLY A 112 -4.35 -6.07 6.81
CA GLY A 112 -5.21 -5.05 6.19
C GLY A 112 -5.05 -4.88 4.67
N ALA A 113 -4.23 -5.73 4.00
CA ALA A 113 -4.15 -5.70 2.55
C ALA A 113 -5.34 -6.42 1.89
N TYR A 114 -5.72 -5.94 0.70
CA TYR A 114 -6.72 -6.55 -0.19
C TYR A 114 -6.22 -6.47 -1.64
N ASN A 115 -6.68 -7.41 -2.48
CA ASN A 115 -6.17 -7.44 -3.85
C ASN A 115 -6.94 -6.54 -4.81
N VAL A 116 -6.23 -6.11 -5.84
CA VAL A 116 -6.79 -5.52 -7.06
C VAL A 116 -6.26 -6.31 -8.25
N ASN A 117 -7.15 -6.64 -9.20
CA ASN A 117 -6.75 -7.26 -10.46
C ASN A 117 -6.98 -6.27 -11.59
N LYS A 118 -5.94 -5.59 -12.03
CA LYS A 118 -5.99 -4.58 -13.11
C LYS A 118 -6.39 -5.15 -14.47
N LYS A 119 -6.32 -6.46 -14.65
CA LYS A 119 -6.68 -7.12 -15.91
C LYS A 119 -8.15 -7.54 -15.98
N SER A 120 -8.88 -7.45 -14.86
CA SER A 120 -10.32 -7.71 -14.79
C SER A 120 -11.06 -6.48 -14.33
N ALA A 121 -11.86 -5.90 -15.21
CA ALA A 121 -12.71 -4.74 -14.87
C ALA A 121 -13.66 -5.06 -13.72
N GLN A 122 -14.20 -6.28 -13.67
CA GLN A 122 -15.09 -6.72 -12.58
C GLN A 122 -14.33 -6.75 -11.24
N ALA A 123 -13.16 -7.41 -11.18
CA ALA A 123 -12.37 -7.49 -9.95
C ALA A 123 -11.84 -6.13 -9.50
N SER A 124 -11.48 -5.24 -10.44
CA SER A 124 -11.12 -3.85 -10.13
C SER A 124 -12.30 -3.09 -9.53
N MET A 125 -13.50 -3.28 -10.07
CA MET A 125 -14.73 -2.65 -9.54
C MET A 125 -15.06 -3.16 -8.13
N GLU A 126 -14.89 -4.47 -7.87
CA GLU A 126 -15.07 -5.04 -6.53
C GLU A 126 -14.06 -4.47 -5.53
N ALA A 127 -12.80 -4.29 -5.93
CA ALA A 127 -11.78 -3.66 -5.11
C ALA A 127 -12.13 -2.20 -4.79
N LEU A 128 -12.62 -1.43 -5.76
CA LEU A 128 -13.07 -0.05 -5.56
C LEU A 128 -14.28 0.03 -4.62
N LYS A 129 -15.29 -0.82 -4.81
CA LYS A 129 -16.45 -0.90 -3.91
C LYS A 129 -16.02 -1.22 -2.48
N TYR A 130 -15.07 -2.14 -2.32
CA TYR A 130 -14.49 -2.45 -1.01
C TYR A 130 -13.76 -1.25 -0.42
N SER A 131 -12.98 -0.50 -1.21
CA SER A 131 -12.27 0.70 -0.77
C SER A 131 -13.22 1.76 -0.22
N VAL A 132 -14.32 2.02 -0.95
CA VAL A 132 -15.37 2.96 -0.52
C VAL A 132 -16.01 2.50 0.79
N LYS A 133 -16.36 1.20 0.88
CA LYS A 133 -16.92 0.63 2.12
C LYS A 133 -15.94 0.74 3.29
N ALA A 134 -14.65 0.47 3.05
CA ALA A 134 -13.62 0.55 4.08
C ALA A 134 -13.42 1.98 4.61
N LEU A 135 -13.58 3.00 3.76
CA LEU A 135 -13.52 4.41 4.14
C LEU A 135 -14.71 4.86 4.99
N GLY A 136 -15.82 4.12 4.99
CA GLY A 136 -16.95 4.37 5.90
C GLY A 136 -16.63 4.09 7.36
N ASP A 137 -15.58 3.34 7.65
CA ASP A 137 -15.05 3.17 9.01
C ASP A 137 -13.87 4.13 9.19
N LEU A 138 -14.06 5.15 10.00
CA LEU A 138 -13.06 6.21 10.26
C LEU A 138 -11.80 5.70 10.97
N ASN A 139 -11.81 4.45 11.47
CA ASN A 139 -10.60 3.81 11.97
C ASN A 139 -9.66 3.34 10.86
N ASN A 140 -10.13 3.31 9.61
CA ASN A 140 -9.33 2.90 8.46
C ASN A 140 -8.62 4.08 7.78
N ILE A 141 -7.44 3.79 7.23
CA ILE A 141 -6.73 4.63 6.26
C ILE A 141 -6.59 3.82 4.98
N LEU A 142 -7.17 4.30 3.89
CA LEU A 142 -6.93 3.73 2.58
C LEU A 142 -5.56 4.17 2.09
N TYR A 143 -4.64 3.21 1.89
CA TYR A 143 -3.28 3.49 1.47
C TYR A 143 -3.07 2.99 0.04
N ILE A 144 -2.67 3.89 -0.85
CA ILE A 144 -2.58 3.61 -2.29
C ILE A 144 -1.24 4.08 -2.85
N PHE A 145 -0.69 3.29 -3.75
CA PHE A 145 0.42 3.67 -4.61
C PHE A 145 -0.12 4.05 -5.99
N PRO A 146 -0.37 5.33 -6.26
CA PRO A 146 -1.08 5.75 -7.48
C PRO A 146 -0.29 5.50 -8.78
N GLN A 147 1.03 5.31 -8.69
CA GLN A 147 1.86 4.92 -9.84
C GLN A 147 1.54 3.50 -10.35
N GLY A 148 1.02 2.62 -9.47
CA GLY A 148 0.66 1.25 -9.80
C GLY A 148 1.83 0.32 -10.14
N ILE A 149 3.05 0.82 -10.20
CA ILE A 149 4.30 0.10 -10.45
C ILE A 149 5.42 0.69 -9.60
N ILE A 150 6.44 -0.11 -9.31
CA ILE A 150 7.64 0.36 -8.62
C ILE A 150 8.48 1.19 -9.60
N LYS A 151 8.83 2.41 -9.20
CA LYS A 151 9.69 3.33 -9.94
C LYS A 151 10.84 3.82 -9.05
N PRO A 152 12.03 4.13 -9.61
CA PRO A 152 13.11 4.71 -8.82
C PRO A 152 12.68 5.98 -8.07
N PRO A 153 13.23 6.28 -6.88
CA PRO A 153 12.82 7.43 -6.07
C PRO A 153 12.99 8.80 -6.77
N ASN A 154 13.92 8.88 -7.72
CA ASN A 154 14.21 10.08 -8.52
C ASN A 154 13.45 10.15 -9.85
N TYR A 155 12.58 9.16 -10.16
CA TYR A 155 11.77 9.15 -11.38
C TYR A 155 10.81 10.34 -11.40
N ARG A 156 10.85 11.10 -12.48
CA ARG A 156 9.98 12.29 -12.71
C ARG A 156 9.58 12.37 -14.20
N PRO A 157 8.39 12.84 -14.52
CA PRO A 157 7.30 13.22 -13.60
C PRO A 157 6.70 12.01 -12.88
N ILE A 158 6.04 12.24 -11.74
CA ILE A 158 5.26 11.18 -11.07
C ILE A 158 3.94 11.04 -11.85
N GLU A 159 3.79 9.93 -12.53
CA GLU A 159 2.58 9.60 -13.30
C GLU A 159 1.63 8.78 -12.45
N PHE A 160 0.36 9.15 -12.45
CA PHE A 160 -0.70 8.40 -11.78
C PHE A 160 -1.50 7.57 -12.79
N GLN A 161 -1.86 6.36 -12.42
CA GLN A 161 -2.73 5.52 -13.22
C GLN A 161 -4.13 6.14 -13.30
N SER A 162 -4.74 6.11 -14.49
CA SER A 162 -6.13 6.51 -14.70
C SER A 162 -7.06 5.65 -13.82
N GLY A 163 -7.99 6.27 -13.12
CA GLY A 163 -8.89 5.63 -12.16
C GLY A 163 -8.79 6.21 -10.75
N LEU A 164 -7.85 7.15 -10.55
CA LEU A 164 -7.76 8.01 -9.36
C LEU A 164 -8.12 9.47 -9.67
N THR A 165 -8.43 9.76 -10.93
CA THR A 165 -8.88 11.06 -11.44
C THR A 165 -10.38 11.05 -11.68
#